data_9238c6ebbfce2237bccb97a7428945c4
#
_entry.id   9238c6ebbfce2237bccb97a7428945c4
#
_cell.length_a   1.000
_cell.length_b   1.000
_cell.length_c   1.000
_cell.angle_alpha   90.00
_cell.angle_beta   90.00
_cell.angle_gamma   90.00
#
_symmetry.space_group_name_H-M   'P 1'
#
loop_
_entity.id
_entity.type
_entity.pdbx_description
1 polymer ?
#
loop_
_entity_poly.entity_id
_entity_poly.type
_entity_poly.pdbx_seq_one_letter_code
_entity_poly.pdbx_strand_id
1 'polypeptide(L)'
;MKIAIINYGAGNIQSILFAIERLGYTAVLTNNPDEIQQADKVIFPGVGEASYAMQKLIESGLDSLIPTLKQPVLGICLGMQLMCQHSEEGNTDGLSIFNANVIRFSNNVKVPQMGWNQIYNLKSPLFKGINDNEYMYLVHSYYVPNCNEAIANTNYDVEYASALQKDNFYGTQFHPEKSGDVGEQILANFLKLKD
;
A
#
# COMPACT_ATOMS: atom_id res chain seq x y z
N MET A 1 20.09 -8.07 0.79
CA MET A 1 18.66 -8.00 0.53
C MET A 1 18.43 -7.02 -0.62
N LYS A 2 17.79 -7.47 -1.69
CA LYS A 2 17.43 -6.67 -2.85
C LYS A 2 16.00 -6.13 -2.64
N ILE A 3 15.81 -4.82 -2.71
CA ILE A 3 14.50 -4.18 -2.58
C ILE A 3 14.19 -3.50 -3.91
N ALA A 4 13.05 -3.86 -4.53
CA ALA A 4 12.54 -3.20 -5.72
C ALA A 4 11.39 -2.27 -5.35
N ILE A 5 11.40 -1.05 -5.89
CA ILE A 5 10.25 -0.14 -5.89
C ILE A 5 9.74 -0.10 -7.31
N ILE A 6 8.47 -0.46 -7.50
CA ILE A 6 7.86 -0.51 -8.84
C ILE A 6 7.72 0.91 -9.39
N ASN A 7 8.28 1.13 -10.60
CA ASN A 7 8.20 2.39 -11.33
C ASN A 7 7.27 2.23 -12.54
N TYR A 8 6.04 2.67 -12.42
CA TYR A 8 5.08 2.71 -13.54
C TYR A 8 4.62 4.15 -13.86
N GLY A 9 5.39 5.14 -13.39
CA GLY A 9 5.12 6.56 -13.64
C GLY A 9 4.16 7.23 -12.64
N ALA A 10 3.78 6.53 -11.55
CA ALA A 10 2.97 7.08 -10.46
C ALA A 10 3.59 6.73 -9.10
N GLY A 11 3.58 7.66 -8.14
CA GLY A 11 4.04 7.42 -6.78
C GLY A 11 4.90 8.54 -6.22
N ASN A 12 4.84 8.73 -4.88
CA ASN A 12 5.78 9.60 -4.15
C ASN A 12 7.05 8.79 -3.80
N ILE A 13 7.80 8.44 -4.83
CA ILE A 13 8.92 7.49 -4.77
C ILE A 13 10.05 8.01 -3.88
N GLN A 14 10.34 9.31 -3.94
CA GLN A 14 11.48 9.90 -3.23
C GLN A 14 11.36 9.75 -1.70
N SER A 15 10.16 9.93 -1.15
CA SER A 15 9.94 9.74 0.29
C SER A 15 10.13 8.29 0.73
N ILE A 16 9.75 7.33 -0.12
CA ILE A 16 9.95 5.89 0.14
C ILE A 16 11.44 5.56 0.10
N LEU A 17 12.18 6.04 -0.92
CA LEU A 17 13.62 5.84 -1.02
C LEU A 17 14.34 6.36 0.24
N PHE A 18 14.05 7.58 0.66
CA PHE A 18 14.64 8.16 1.88
C PHE A 18 14.28 7.36 3.14
N ALA A 19 13.06 6.84 3.25
CA ALA A 19 12.68 6.02 4.39
C ALA A 19 13.46 4.68 4.41
N ILE A 20 13.65 4.05 3.27
CA ILE A 20 14.46 2.83 3.14
C ILE A 20 15.95 3.10 3.43
N GLU A 21 16.50 4.24 2.97
CA GLU A 21 17.87 4.66 3.26
C GLU A 21 18.10 4.90 4.76
N ARG A 22 17.17 5.57 5.46
CA ARG A 22 17.25 5.76 6.92
C ARG A 22 17.29 4.45 7.69
N LEU A 23 16.65 3.40 7.17
CA LEU A 23 16.70 2.05 7.73
C LEU A 23 18.00 1.29 7.39
N GLY A 24 18.93 1.92 6.65
CA GLY A 24 20.21 1.33 6.29
C GLY A 24 20.16 0.42 5.07
N TYR A 25 19.12 0.50 4.24
CA TYR A 25 18.98 -0.29 3.03
C TYR A 25 19.01 0.58 1.78
N THR A 26 19.27 -0.08 0.64
CA THR A 26 19.17 0.54 -0.69
C THR A 26 18.08 -0.15 -1.48
N ALA A 27 17.21 0.62 -2.12
CA ALA A 27 16.18 0.11 -3.01
C ALA A 27 16.45 0.55 -4.45
N VAL A 28 16.08 -0.29 -5.41
CA VAL A 28 16.16 -0.01 -6.84
C VAL A 28 14.77 0.38 -7.35
N LEU A 29 14.68 1.54 -7.98
CA LEU A 29 13.48 1.96 -8.70
C LEU A 29 13.52 1.35 -10.10
N THR A 30 12.56 0.49 -10.41
CA THR A 30 12.58 -0.27 -11.66
C THR A 30 11.19 -0.61 -12.19
N ASN A 31 11.08 -0.73 -13.52
CA ASN A 31 9.95 -1.34 -14.23
C ASN A 31 10.37 -2.62 -14.97
N ASN A 32 11.61 -3.08 -14.76
CA ASN A 32 12.11 -4.30 -15.36
C ASN A 32 11.52 -5.53 -14.64
N PRO A 33 10.78 -6.41 -15.34
CA PRO A 33 10.16 -7.59 -14.75
C PRO A 33 11.16 -8.53 -14.05
N ASP A 34 12.35 -8.73 -14.63
CA ASP A 34 13.35 -9.63 -14.06
C ASP A 34 13.92 -9.09 -12.74
N GLU A 35 14.15 -7.79 -12.65
CA GLU A 35 14.61 -7.15 -11.42
C GLU A 35 13.56 -7.21 -10.31
N ILE A 36 12.28 -7.02 -10.67
CA ILE A 36 11.15 -7.12 -9.74
C ILE A 36 11.01 -8.56 -9.22
N GLN A 37 11.06 -9.56 -10.11
CA GLN A 37 10.94 -10.97 -9.74
C GLN A 37 12.11 -11.47 -8.88
N GLN A 38 13.32 -10.93 -9.08
CA GLN A 38 14.53 -11.32 -8.34
C GLN A 38 14.74 -10.52 -7.05
N ALA A 39 13.87 -9.56 -6.75
CA ALA A 39 13.94 -8.82 -5.50
C ALA A 39 13.48 -9.68 -4.31
N ASP A 40 14.12 -9.49 -3.15
CA ASP A 40 13.70 -10.12 -1.90
C ASP A 40 12.43 -9.45 -1.33
N LYS A 41 12.24 -8.16 -1.61
CA LYS A 41 11.08 -7.35 -1.21
C LYS A 41 10.67 -6.41 -2.33
N VAL A 42 9.37 -6.25 -2.50
CA VAL A 42 8.81 -5.36 -3.52
C VAL A 42 7.91 -4.32 -2.84
N ILE A 43 8.12 -3.05 -3.16
CA ILE A 43 7.22 -1.97 -2.76
C ILE A 43 6.47 -1.50 -4.01
N PHE A 44 5.15 -1.49 -3.91
CA PHE A 44 4.24 -1.03 -4.94
C PHE A 44 3.61 0.30 -4.51
N PRO A 45 4.24 1.44 -4.82
CA PRO A 45 3.71 2.75 -4.47
C PRO A 45 2.55 3.13 -5.39
N GLY A 46 1.75 4.09 -4.97
CA GLY A 46 0.76 4.70 -5.85
C GLY A 46 0.25 6.02 -5.32
N VAL A 47 0.16 7.00 -6.20
CA VAL A 47 -0.53 8.28 -6.00
C VAL A 47 -1.23 8.69 -7.28
N GLY A 48 -2.24 9.54 -7.17
CA GLY A 48 -3.03 9.99 -8.32
C GLY A 48 -4.33 9.21 -8.45
N GLU A 49 -4.79 9.02 -9.65
CA GLU A 49 -6.10 8.46 -9.99
C GLU A 49 -5.96 7.00 -10.46
N ALA A 50 -6.88 6.13 -10.01
CA ALA A 50 -6.78 4.68 -10.20
C ALA A 50 -6.79 4.25 -11.67
N SER A 51 -7.65 4.84 -12.50
CA SER A 51 -7.75 4.44 -13.92
C SER A 51 -6.49 4.77 -14.69
N TYR A 52 -5.91 5.95 -14.46
CA TYR A 52 -4.64 6.32 -15.08
C TYR A 52 -3.49 5.41 -14.63
N ALA A 53 -3.44 5.10 -13.32
CA ALA A 53 -2.42 4.22 -12.76
C ALA A 53 -2.53 2.79 -13.34
N MET A 54 -3.73 2.22 -13.42
CA MET A 54 -3.96 0.90 -14.05
C MET A 54 -3.59 0.90 -15.52
N GLN A 55 -3.93 1.96 -16.28
CA GLN A 55 -3.49 2.08 -17.67
C GLN A 55 -1.97 1.98 -17.78
N LYS A 56 -1.22 2.67 -16.92
CA LYS A 56 0.26 2.62 -16.93
C LYS A 56 0.81 1.24 -16.55
N LEU A 57 0.17 0.53 -15.63
CA LEU A 57 0.54 -0.85 -15.32
C LEU A 57 0.32 -1.78 -16.52
N ILE A 58 -0.81 -1.67 -17.21
CA ILE A 58 -1.13 -2.45 -18.40
C ILE A 58 -0.14 -2.15 -19.53
N GLU A 59 0.14 -0.86 -19.81
CA GLU A 59 1.10 -0.44 -20.81
C GLU A 59 2.51 -1.02 -20.58
N SER A 60 2.88 -1.24 -19.32
CA SER A 60 4.18 -1.81 -18.92
C SER A 60 4.16 -3.33 -18.72
N GLY A 61 2.99 -4.00 -18.81
CA GLY A 61 2.82 -5.43 -18.53
C GLY A 61 2.98 -5.82 -17.06
N LEU A 62 3.04 -4.84 -16.15
CA LEU A 62 3.22 -5.09 -14.73
C LEU A 62 1.92 -5.56 -14.04
N ASP A 63 0.76 -5.29 -14.64
CA ASP A 63 -0.55 -5.79 -14.20
C ASP A 63 -0.61 -7.31 -14.14
N SER A 64 0.00 -7.98 -15.11
CA SER A 64 0.07 -9.44 -15.17
C SER A 64 1.18 -10.01 -14.29
N LEU A 65 2.26 -9.25 -14.07
CA LEU A 65 3.42 -9.68 -13.29
C LEU A 65 3.13 -9.65 -11.77
N ILE A 66 2.63 -8.50 -11.28
CA ILE A 66 2.51 -8.25 -9.82
C ILE A 66 1.75 -9.37 -9.11
N PRO A 67 0.58 -9.86 -9.60
CA PRO A 67 -0.15 -10.94 -8.93
C PRO A 67 0.60 -12.28 -8.84
N THR A 68 1.66 -12.47 -9.64
CA THR A 68 2.44 -13.72 -9.67
C THR A 68 3.62 -13.74 -8.71
N LEU A 69 3.98 -12.60 -8.12
CA LEU A 69 5.10 -12.46 -7.21
C LEU A 69 4.94 -13.34 -5.98
N LYS A 70 6.04 -13.93 -5.50
CA LYS A 70 6.06 -14.85 -4.35
C LYS A 70 6.71 -14.23 -3.11
N GLN A 71 7.65 -13.32 -3.30
CA GLN A 71 8.25 -12.55 -2.22
C GLN A 71 7.25 -11.55 -1.63
N PRO A 72 7.47 -11.05 -0.40
CA PRO A 72 6.62 -10.03 0.20
C PRO A 72 6.50 -8.76 -0.65
N VAL A 73 5.26 -8.34 -0.89
CA VAL A 73 4.89 -7.14 -1.64
C VAL A 73 4.13 -6.19 -0.73
N LEU A 74 4.52 -4.92 -0.67
CA LEU A 74 3.83 -3.87 0.09
C LEU A 74 3.25 -2.82 -0.85
N GLY A 75 1.92 -2.79 -0.98
CA GLY A 75 1.20 -1.70 -1.64
C GLY A 75 1.00 -0.52 -0.70
N ILE A 76 1.31 0.69 -1.15
CA ILE A 76 1.15 1.92 -0.35
C ILE A 76 0.11 2.82 -1.01
N CYS A 77 -0.90 3.21 -0.25
CA CYS A 77 -2.01 4.09 -0.63
C CYS A 77 -2.73 3.59 -1.89
N LEU A 78 -2.62 4.26 -3.02
CA LEU A 78 -3.19 3.80 -4.29
C LEU A 78 -2.63 2.42 -4.68
N GLY A 79 -1.36 2.12 -4.38
CA GLY A 79 -0.80 0.79 -4.62
C GLY A 79 -1.56 -0.33 -3.90
N MET A 80 -2.01 -0.12 -2.66
CA MET A 80 -2.92 -1.05 -1.98
C MET A 80 -4.28 -1.14 -2.70
N GLN A 81 -4.86 -0.01 -3.09
CA GLN A 81 -6.17 0.03 -3.74
C GLN A 81 -6.16 -0.68 -5.09
N LEU A 82 -5.09 -0.55 -5.87
CA LEU A 82 -4.93 -1.24 -7.16
C LEU A 82 -4.79 -2.76 -7.00
N MET A 83 -4.37 -3.26 -5.84
CA MET A 83 -4.37 -4.69 -5.55
C MET A 83 -5.76 -5.26 -5.22
N CYS A 84 -6.79 -4.42 -5.02
CA CYS A 84 -8.17 -4.84 -4.84
C CYS A 84 -8.82 -5.28 -6.17
N GLN A 85 -10.07 -5.76 -6.12
CA GLN A 85 -10.79 -6.22 -7.31
C GLN A 85 -11.24 -5.07 -8.20
N HIS A 86 -11.81 -4.04 -7.58
CA HIS A 86 -12.40 -2.92 -8.30
C HIS A 86 -12.33 -1.64 -7.47
N SER A 87 -12.24 -0.50 -8.14
CA SER A 87 -12.31 0.83 -7.55
C SER A 87 -13.40 1.66 -8.21
N GLU A 88 -14.21 2.35 -7.41
CA GLU A 88 -15.14 3.36 -7.91
C GLU A 88 -14.40 4.55 -8.57
N GLU A 89 -13.13 4.76 -8.22
CA GLU A 89 -12.32 5.80 -8.85
C GLU A 89 -12.04 5.46 -10.30
N GLY A 90 -12.65 6.23 -11.21
CA GLY A 90 -12.56 5.98 -12.64
C GLY A 90 -13.21 4.68 -13.09
N ASN A 91 -14.05 4.02 -12.26
CA ASN A 91 -14.68 2.72 -12.55
C ASN A 91 -13.63 1.70 -13.03
N THR A 92 -12.62 1.45 -12.20
CA THR A 92 -11.37 0.77 -12.58
C THR A 92 -11.31 -0.65 -12.00
N ASP A 93 -11.10 -1.65 -12.84
CA ASP A 93 -10.76 -3.00 -12.38
C ASP A 93 -9.30 -3.03 -11.90
N GLY A 94 -9.07 -3.63 -10.74
CA GLY A 94 -7.75 -3.76 -10.13
C GLY A 94 -7.11 -5.12 -10.40
N LEU A 95 -6.04 -5.42 -9.66
CA LEU A 95 -5.23 -6.63 -9.82
C LEU A 95 -5.87 -7.89 -9.20
N SER A 96 -7.01 -7.76 -8.51
CA SER A 96 -7.76 -8.85 -7.88
C SER A 96 -6.94 -9.72 -6.91
N ILE A 97 -5.93 -9.15 -6.26
CA ILE A 97 -5.14 -9.81 -5.22
C ILE A 97 -5.96 -9.87 -3.93
N PHE A 98 -6.46 -8.73 -3.45
CA PHE A 98 -7.38 -8.65 -2.32
C PHE A 98 -8.83 -8.81 -2.80
N ASN A 99 -9.62 -9.60 -2.08
CA ASN A 99 -11.04 -9.81 -2.36
C ASN A 99 -11.89 -8.67 -1.76
N ALA A 100 -11.64 -7.46 -2.20
CA ALA A 100 -12.25 -6.25 -1.70
C ALA A 100 -12.45 -5.22 -2.83
N ASN A 101 -13.42 -4.34 -2.64
CA ASN A 101 -13.66 -3.19 -3.53
C ASN A 101 -13.30 -1.89 -2.83
N VAL A 102 -12.85 -0.93 -3.60
CA VAL A 102 -12.53 0.42 -3.15
C VAL A 102 -13.71 1.33 -3.48
N ILE A 103 -14.27 1.99 -2.46
CA ILE A 103 -15.43 2.87 -2.61
C ILE A 103 -15.12 4.29 -2.13
N ARG A 104 -15.89 5.27 -2.59
CA ARG A 104 -15.71 6.68 -2.24
C ARG A 104 -16.31 7.00 -0.87
N PHE A 105 -15.65 7.86 -0.08
CA PHE A 105 -16.26 8.44 1.13
C PHE A 105 -17.51 9.21 0.79
N SER A 106 -18.45 9.23 1.74
CA SER A 106 -19.68 9.99 1.63
C SER A 106 -19.40 11.51 1.59
N ASN A 107 -20.40 12.28 1.13
CA ASN A 107 -20.31 13.74 1.16
C ASN A 107 -20.56 14.34 2.56
N ASN A 108 -20.76 13.51 3.59
CA ASN A 108 -20.98 13.95 4.97
C ASN A 108 -19.69 14.39 5.66
N VAL A 109 -18.55 14.01 5.10
CA VAL A 109 -17.22 14.34 5.60
C VAL A 109 -16.40 15.09 4.55
N LYS A 110 -15.33 15.74 5.00
CA LYS A 110 -14.40 16.39 4.06
C LYS A 110 -13.65 15.32 3.27
N VAL A 111 -13.71 15.41 1.95
CA VAL A 111 -12.99 14.53 1.02
C VAL A 111 -12.01 15.37 0.19
N PRO A 112 -10.73 14.98 0.11
CA PRO A 112 -10.13 13.79 0.71
C PRO A 112 -10.01 13.85 2.24
N GLN A 113 -10.00 12.68 2.92
CA GLN A 113 -9.40 12.55 4.24
C GLN A 113 -7.93 12.92 4.08
N MET A 114 -7.46 13.93 4.80
CA MET A 114 -6.08 14.40 4.72
C MET A 114 -5.59 14.77 6.10
N GLY A 115 -4.52 14.13 6.55
CA GLY A 115 -3.88 14.37 7.84
C GLY A 115 -3.63 13.10 8.63
N TRP A 116 -3.41 13.29 9.94
CA TRP A 116 -3.11 12.20 10.86
C TRP A 116 -4.38 11.59 11.43
N ASN A 117 -4.47 10.26 11.43
CA ASN A 117 -5.56 9.53 12.06
C ASN A 117 -5.04 8.21 12.65
N GLN A 118 -5.78 7.66 13.61
CA GLN A 118 -5.39 6.49 14.36
C GLN A 118 -5.63 5.20 13.58
N ILE A 119 -4.73 4.24 13.75
CA ILE A 119 -4.91 2.85 13.34
C ILE A 119 -5.10 1.97 14.57
N TYR A 120 -5.94 0.96 14.46
CA TYR A 120 -6.23 0.03 15.56
C TYR A 120 -6.62 -1.35 15.01
N ASN A 121 -6.89 -2.34 15.88
CA ASN A 121 -7.12 -3.75 15.51
C ASN A 121 -5.94 -4.35 14.74
N LEU A 122 -4.72 -4.10 15.22
CA LEU A 122 -3.48 -4.53 14.57
C LEU A 122 -3.28 -6.04 14.68
N LYS A 123 -3.26 -6.77 13.56
CA LYS A 123 -3.31 -8.26 13.54
C LYS A 123 -2.16 -8.94 12.77
N SER A 124 -1.17 -8.20 12.29
CA SER A 124 -0.15 -8.75 11.39
C SER A 124 1.25 -8.57 11.97
N PRO A 125 2.23 -9.42 11.59
CA PRO A 125 3.64 -9.18 11.85
C PRO A 125 4.15 -7.82 11.34
N LEU A 126 3.43 -7.22 10.36
CA LEU A 126 3.70 -5.86 9.89
C LEU A 126 3.66 -4.83 11.02
N PHE A 127 2.83 -5.05 12.04
CA PHE A 127 2.63 -4.16 13.19
C PHE A 127 3.37 -4.60 14.45
N LYS A 128 4.37 -5.49 14.32
CA LYS A 128 5.13 -5.96 15.49
C LYS A 128 5.76 -4.79 16.25
N GLY A 129 5.46 -4.68 17.55
CA GLY A 129 5.98 -3.63 18.44
C GLY A 129 5.28 -2.28 18.29
N ILE A 130 4.13 -2.23 17.61
CA ILE A 130 3.29 -1.04 17.44
C ILE A 130 2.02 -1.25 18.26
N ASN A 131 1.60 -0.23 18.99
CA ASN A 131 0.38 -0.25 19.78
C ASN A 131 -0.84 0.20 18.95
N ASP A 132 -2.03 -0.22 19.35
CA ASP A 132 -3.27 0.34 18.84
C ASP A 132 -3.35 1.84 19.14
N ASN A 133 -4.03 2.57 18.27
CA ASN A 133 -4.26 4.02 18.32
C ASN A 133 -3.03 4.89 18.01
N GLU A 134 -2.00 4.32 17.41
CA GLU A 134 -0.92 5.11 16.82
C GLU A 134 -1.41 5.91 15.62
N TYR A 135 -0.84 7.11 15.42
CA TYR A 135 -1.24 8.00 14.34
C TYR A 135 -0.44 7.76 13.07
N MET A 136 -1.16 7.64 11.95
CA MET A 136 -0.59 7.53 10.61
C MET A 136 -1.05 8.68 9.72
N TYR A 137 -0.21 9.08 8.78
CA TYR A 137 -0.55 10.08 7.78
C TYR A 137 -1.36 9.46 6.62
N LEU A 138 -2.52 10.04 6.35
CA LEU A 138 -3.49 9.60 5.35
C LEU A 138 -3.82 10.75 4.39
N VAL A 139 -3.96 10.44 3.11
CA VAL A 139 -4.49 11.35 2.09
C VAL A 139 -5.17 10.54 0.99
N HIS A 140 -6.50 10.39 1.08
CA HIS A 140 -7.28 9.60 0.12
C HIS A 140 -8.75 9.98 0.12
N SER A 141 -9.41 9.78 -1.02
CA SER A 141 -10.84 10.02 -1.22
C SER A 141 -11.66 8.73 -1.26
N TYR A 142 -10.97 7.60 -1.47
CA TYR A 142 -11.55 6.26 -1.59
C TYR A 142 -10.93 5.36 -0.54
N TYR A 143 -11.67 4.36 -0.09
CA TYR A 143 -11.26 3.44 0.98
C TYR A 143 -11.77 2.03 0.71
N VAL A 144 -11.17 1.05 1.38
CA VAL A 144 -11.66 -0.33 1.41
C VAL A 144 -12.55 -0.52 2.63
N PRO A 145 -13.83 -0.87 2.48
CA PRO A 145 -14.68 -1.25 3.62
C PRO A 145 -14.06 -2.37 4.44
N ASN A 146 -14.42 -2.46 5.72
CA ASN A 146 -13.90 -3.53 6.56
C ASN A 146 -14.19 -4.91 5.95
N CYS A 147 -13.18 -5.77 5.88
CA CYS A 147 -13.24 -7.07 5.22
C CYS A 147 -12.38 -8.11 5.96
N ASN A 148 -12.46 -9.37 5.54
CA ASN A 148 -11.73 -10.47 6.18
C ASN A 148 -10.20 -10.34 6.09
N GLU A 149 -9.70 -9.65 5.09
CA GLU A 149 -8.27 -9.42 4.85
C GLU A 149 -7.73 -8.20 5.59
N ALA A 150 -8.60 -7.47 6.33
CA ALA A 150 -8.20 -6.30 7.12
C ALA A 150 -7.31 -6.70 8.30
N ILE A 151 -6.13 -6.09 8.35
CA ILE A 151 -5.14 -6.26 9.42
C ILE A 151 -4.95 -4.99 10.28
N ALA A 152 -5.57 -3.89 9.91
CA ALA A 152 -5.72 -2.68 10.69
C ALA A 152 -6.97 -1.92 10.24
N ASN A 153 -7.56 -1.17 11.15
CA ASN A 153 -8.73 -0.34 10.90
C ASN A 153 -8.45 1.12 11.25
N THR A 154 -9.21 2.01 10.63
CA THR A 154 -9.28 3.44 10.94
C THR A 154 -10.74 3.88 10.90
N ASN A 155 -11.09 4.90 11.67
CA ASN A 155 -12.44 5.49 11.61
C ASN A 155 -12.37 6.91 11.03
N TYR A 156 -13.13 7.14 9.96
CA TYR A 156 -13.37 8.44 9.37
C TYR A 156 -14.75 8.43 8.68
N ASP A 157 -15.77 9.00 9.31
CA ASP A 157 -17.19 8.82 8.96
C ASP A 157 -17.67 7.37 9.20
N VAL A 158 -16.92 6.40 8.67
CA VAL A 158 -17.14 4.97 8.84
C VAL A 158 -15.84 4.29 9.27
N GLU A 159 -15.96 3.11 9.88
CA GLU A 159 -14.81 2.23 10.07
C GLU A 159 -14.45 1.57 8.75
N TYR A 160 -13.16 1.60 8.40
CA TYR A 160 -12.65 1.00 7.17
C TYR A 160 -11.31 0.30 7.38
N ALA A 161 -10.95 -0.59 6.46
CA ALA A 161 -9.66 -1.27 6.47
C ALA A 161 -8.54 -0.30 6.07
N SER A 162 -7.68 0.06 7.01
CA SER A 162 -6.52 0.92 6.76
C SER A 162 -5.25 0.13 6.42
N ALA A 163 -5.28 -1.20 6.59
CA ALA A 163 -4.27 -2.10 6.04
C ALA A 163 -4.88 -3.48 5.73
N LEU A 164 -4.34 -4.12 4.71
CA LEU A 164 -4.77 -5.43 4.21
C LEU A 164 -3.60 -6.40 4.16
N GLN A 165 -3.90 -7.70 4.31
CA GLN A 165 -2.95 -8.79 4.07
C GLN A 165 -3.65 -10.00 3.47
N LYS A 166 -3.02 -10.58 2.44
CA LYS A 166 -3.37 -11.87 1.88
C LYS A 166 -2.10 -12.54 1.35
N ASP A 167 -1.81 -13.73 1.85
CA ASP A 167 -0.59 -14.46 1.50
C ASP A 167 0.67 -13.59 1.72
N ASN A 168 1.47 -13.38 0.67
CA ASN A 168 2.67 -12.54 0.66
C ASN A 168 2.39 -11.05 0.32
N PHE A 169 1.13 -10.68 0.10
CA PHE A 169 0.74 -9.31 -0.22
C PHE A 169 0.25 -8.56 1.00
N TYR A 170 0.80 -7.37 1.19
CA TYR A 170 0.47 -6.42 2.25
C TYR A 170 0.07 -5.09 1.61
N GLY A 171 -0.85 -4.39 2.23
CA GLY A 171 -1.26 -3.06 1.77
C GLY A 171 -1.49 -2.12 2.94
N THR A 172 -1.12 -0.85 2.80
CA THR A 172 -1.44 0.23 3.74
C THR A 172 -2.14 1.36 3.02
N GLN A 173 -3.27 1.85 3.55
CA GLN A 173 -3.93 3.04 3.04
C GLN A 173 -3.17 4.30 3.43
N PHE A 174 -2.57 4.28 4.60
CA PHE A 174 -1.69 5.34 5.08
C PHE A 174 -0.30 5.26 4.41
N HIS A 175 0.44 6.34 4.53
CA HIS A 175 1.80 6.48 4.03
C HIS A 175 2.81 6.23 5.15
N PRO A 176 3.35 5.01 5.32
CA PRO A 176 4.32 4.74 6.39
C PRO A 176 5.57 5.60 6.22
N GLU A 177 6.00 5.90 4.99
CA GLU A 177 7.15 6.76 4.68
C GLU A 177 6.99 8.23 5.13
N LYS A 178 5.75 8.62 5.52
CA LYS A 178 5.38 9.95 6.02
C LYS A 178 4.84 9.93 7.45
N SER A 179 4.89 8.79 8.12
CA SER A 179 4.24 8.58 9.42
C SER A 179 5.23 8.54 10.59
N GLY A 180 6.36 9.23 10.48
CA GLY A 180 7.35 9.34 11.54
C GLY A 180 7.94 8.00 11.97
N ASP A 181 8.34 7.88 13.24
CA ASP A 181 9.04 6.70 13.76
C ASP A 181 8.17 5.43 13.69
N VAL A 182 6.88 5.57 13.91
CA VAL A 182 5.94 4.42 13.86
C VAL A 182 5.80 3.92 12.41
N GLY A 183 5.71 4.81 11.44
CA GLY A 183 5.71 4.45 10.03
C GLY A 183 7.03 3.81 9.59
N GLU A 184 8.15 4.32 10.09
CA GLU A 184 9.48 3.73 9.84
C GLU A 184 9.59 2.32 10.46
N GLN A 185 9.00 2.09 11.65
CA GLN A 185 8.93 0.75 12.26
C GLN A 185 8.10 -0.21 11.39
N ILE A 186 7.00 0.23 10.76
CA ILE A 186 6.20 -0.59 9.84
C ILE A 186 7.05 -1.00 8.63
N LEU A 187 7.77 -0.06 8.02
CA LEU A 187 8.68 -0.37 6.91
C LEU A 187 9.80 -1.33 7.35
N ALA A 188 10.39 -1.13 8.53
CA ALA A 188 11.39 -2.02 9.08
C ALA A 188 10.83 -3.44 9.32
N ASN A 189 9.60 -3.55 9.80
CA ASN A 189 8.92 -4.83 9.98
C ASN A 189 8.69 -5.52 8.64
N PHE A 190 8.20 -4.79 7.63
CA PHE A 190 8.02 -5.31 6.28
C PHE A 190 9.32 -5.90 5.71
N LEU A 191 10.43 -5.17 5.84
CA LEU A 191 11.73 -5.64 5.35
C LEU A 191 12.23 -6.90 6.06
N LYS A 192 11.76 -7.16 7.30
CA LYS A 192 12.12 -8.34 8.10
C LYS A 192 11.17 -9.53 7.93
N LEU A 193 10.06 -9.38 7.19
CA LEU A 193 9.18 -10.50 6.88
C LEU A 193 9.98 -11.59 6.16
N LYS A 194 9.68 -12.84 6.50
CA LYS A 194 10.23 -14.01 5.80
C LYS A 194 9.28 -14.43 4.70
N ASP A 195 9.83 -15.03 3.67
CA ASP A 195 9.09 -15.67 2.59
C ASP A 195 8.34 -16.89 3.12
#